data_0bc6931e761c2f6e9c180d07cd87bfe8
#
_entry.id   0bc6931e761c2f6e9c180d07cd87bfe8
#
_cell.length_a   1.000
_cell.length_b   1.000
_cell.length_c   1.000
_cell.angle_alpha   90.00
_cell.angle_beta   90.00
_cell.angle_gamma   90.00
#
_symmetry.space_group_name_H-M   'P 1'
#
loop_
_entity.id
_entity.type
_entity.pdbx_description
1 polymer ?
#
loop_
_entity_poly.entity_id
_entity_poly.type
_entity_poly.pdbx_seq_one_letter_code
_entity_poly.pdbx_strand_id
1 'polypeptide(L)'
;LEIHLDPIITERAQGLHAAAVLYEHIEVGPSPQMLKGRLRLFQESLYFDYADGGISDQPFVKEWQQVFKQLHPSFEAQITPVEQVLLLISREQFIESKDSAHDTTNFFSLKYSLPIMVYDAGRLHAPVRLSVGEKENILAFSDQNGVFGDFTGLTNHAPVTPDTKQLLQLVFFPPSFEKDKANKLLESLTKMFEQIHGGSHTVHWLT
;
A
#
# COMPACT_ATOMS: atom_id res chain seq x y z
N LEU A 1 9.87 15.86 3.16
CA LEU A 1 8.97 15.36 4.21
C LEU A 1 9.77 14.44 5.14
N GLU A 2 9.79 14.74 6.44
CA GLU A 2 10.46 13.92 7.44
C GLU A 2 9.51 12.79 7.87
N ILE A 3 9.97 11.52 7.73
CA ILE A 3 9.14 10.33 8.00
C ILE A 3 9.89 9.41 8.95
N HIS A 4 9.23 9.03 10.03
CA HIS A 4 9.77 8.15 11.07
C HIS A 4 8.95 6.87 11.19
N LEU A 5 9.65 5.75 11.26
CA LEU A 5 9.08 4.47 11.66
C LEU A 5 9.31 4.30 13.17
N ASP A 6 8.24 4.01 13.92
CA ASP A 6 8.37 3.74 15.35
C ASP A 6 9.19 2.44 15.55
N PRO A 7 10.28 2.47 16.34
CA PRO A 7 11.12 1.29 16.59
C PRO A 7 10.36 0.06 17.07
N ILE A 8 9.25 0.24 17.77
CA ILE A 8 8.41 -0.86 18.24
C ILE A 8 7.88 -1.73 17.10
N ILE A 9 7.74 -1.17 15.89
CA ILE A 9 7.29 -1.91 14.70
C ILE A 9 8.34 -2.96 14.32
N THR A 10 9.60 -2.55 14.23
CA THR A 10 10.70 -3.45 13.89
C THR A 10 11.07 -4.40 15.02
N GLU A 11 10.86 -4.01 16.27
CA GLU A 11 11.04 -4.86 17.43
C GLU A 11 10.00 -6.00 17.48
N ARG A 12 8.73 -5.68 17.21
CA ARG A 12 7.63 -6.66 17.26
C ARG A 12 7.57 -7.53 15.99
N ALA A 13 7.72 -6.94 14.82
CA ALA A 13 7.68 -7.63 13.54
C ALA A 13 9.06 -7.61 12.87
N GLN A 14 9.98 -8.42 13.40
CA GLN A 14 11.34 -8.50 12.87
C GLN A 14 11.33 -8.90 11.40
N GLY A 15 12.10 -8.15 10.59
CA GLY A 15 12.17 -8.37 9.15
C GLY A 15 11.07 -7.68 8.33
N LEU A 16 10.08 -7.05 8.95
CA LEU A 16 9.17 -6.16 8.25
C LEU A 16 9.95 -4.94 7.75
N HIS A 17 9.83 -4.65 6.46
CA HIS A 17 10.45 -3.49 5.83
C HIS A 17 9.40 -2.55 5.29
N ALA A 18 9.68 -1.25 5.30
CA ALA A 18 8.84 -0.26 4.67
C ALA A 18 9.68 0.71 3.84
N ALA A 19 9.12 1.15 2.73
CA ALA A 19 9.67 2.22 1.92
C ALA A 19 8.65 3.34 1.76
N ALA A 20 9.11 4.58 1.83
CA ALA A 20 8.37 5.76 1.48
C ALA A 20 8.89 6.30 0.15
N VAL A 21 8.02 6.44 -0.82
CA VAL A 21 8.32 7.10 -2.09
C VAL A 21 7.63 8.46 -2.10
N LEU A 22 8.41 9.50 -2.23
CA LEU A 22 7.91 10.86 -2.38
C LEU A 22 7.99 11.27 -3.84
N TYR A 23 6.85 11.64 -4.41
CA TYR A 23 6.76 12.18 -5.77
C TYR A 23 6.49 13.68 -5.71
N GLU A 24 7.09 14.40 -6.62
CA GLU A 24 6.94 15.86 -6.75
C GLU A 24 6.62 16.25 -8.20
N HIS A 25 5.87 17.33 -8.35
CA HIS A 25 5.49 17.90 -9.66
C HIS A 25 4.71 16.91 -10.54
N ILE A 26 3.89 16.07 -9.93
CA ILE A 26 3.04 15.10 -10.62
C ILE A 26 1.71 15.69 -11.08
N GLU A 27 1.07 15.00 -12.02
CA GLU A 27 -0.30 15.26 -12.44
C GLU A 27 -1.16 14.02 -12.25
N VAL A 28 -2.16 14.11 -11.37
CA VAL A 28 -3.14 13.05 -11.16
C VAL A 28 -4.37 13.33 -12.02
N GLY A 29 -4.86 12.30 -12.69
CA GLY A 29 -6.03 12.43 -13.56
C GLY A 29 -6.71 11.09 -13.81
N PRO A 30 -7.58 11.00 -14.79
CA PRO A 30 -8.17 9.74 -15.23
C PRO A 30 -7.08 8.74 -15.63
N SER A 31 -7.24 7.49 -15.25
CA SER A 31 -6.29 6.44 -15.63
C SER A 31 -6.26 6.25 -17.16
N PRO A 32 -5.06 6.09 -17.76
CA PRO A 32 -4.93 5.69 -19.16
C PRO A 32 -5.66 4.36 -19.42
N GLN A 33 -6.20 4.19 -20.62
CA GLN A 33 -6.93 2.97 -21.01
C GLN A 33 -6.07 1.71 -20.85
N MET A 34 -4.77 1.82 -21.12
CA MET A 34 -3.84 0.71 -20.92
C MET A 34 -3.77 0.27 -19.47
N LEU A 35 -3.72 1.21 -18.52
CA LEU A 35 -3.70 0.91 -17.08
C LEU A 35 -5.01 0.28 -16.63
N LYS A 36 -6.15 0.85 -17.03
CA LYS A 36 -7.49 0.29 -16.77
C LYS A 36 -7.59 -1.14 -17.27
N GLY A 37 -7.16 -1.38 -18.51
CA GLY A 37 -7.17 -2.71 -19.11
C GLY A 37 -6.29 -3.71 -18.35
N ARG A 38 -5.08 -3.31 -17.97
CA ARG A 38 -4.18 -4.17 -17.19
C ARG A 38 -4.76 -4.50 -15.80
N LEU A 39 -5.29 -3.51 -15.11
CA LEU A 39 -5.91 -3.72 -13.78
C LEU A 39 -7.11 -4.66 -13.89
N ARG A 40 -7.94 -4.48 -14.91
CA ARG A 40 -9.10 -5.35 -15.17
C ARG A 40 -8.67 -6.78 -15.48
N LEU A 41 -7.79 -6.99 -16.45
CA LEU A 41 -7.31 -8.31 -16.84
C LEU A 41 -6.61 -9.04 -15.69
N PHE A 42 -5.88 -8.31 -14.87
CA PHE A 42 -5.22 -8.90 -13.72
C PHE A 42 -6.22 -9.35 -12.65
N GLN A 43 -7.25 -8.57 -12.38
CA GLN A 43 -8.34 -8.98 -11.48
C GLN A 43 -9.12 -10.19 -12.03
N GLU A 44 -9.36 -10.26 -13.33
CA GLU A 44 -9.98 -11.42 -13.98
C GLU A 44 -9.11 -12.68 -13.81
N SER A 45 -7.79 -12.56 -13.95
CA SER A 45 -6.86 -13.66 -13.67
C SER A 45 -6.95 -14.12 -12.21
N LEU A 46 -6.95 -13.20 -11.25
CA LEU A 46 -7.10 -13.51 -9.83
C LEU A 46 -8.47 -14.15 -9.52
N TYR A 47 -9.52 -13.72 -10.19
CA TYR A 47 -10.83 -14.35 -10.08
C TYR A 47 -10.77 -15.83 -10.45
N PHE A 48 -10.17 -16.17 -11.59
CA PHE A 48 -10.02 -17.57 -12.02
C PHE A 48 -9.12 -18.36 -11.06
N ASP A 49 -8.08 -17.75 -10.52
CA ASP A 49 -7.17 -18.41 -9.58
C ASP A 49 -7.85 -18.74 -8.24
N TYR A 50 -8.82 -17.93 -7.80
CA TYR A 50 -9.41 -18.00 -6.46
C TYR A 50 -10.93 -18.23 -6.41
N ALA A 51 -11.61 -18.41 -7.55
CA ALA A 51 -13.06 -18.64 -7.58
C ALA A 51 -13.50 -19.86 -6.75
N ASP A 52 -12.64 -20.89 -6.70
CA ASP A 52 -12.87 -22.11 -5.93
C ASP A 52 -12.32 -22.05 -4.49
N GLY A 53 -11.83 -20.89 -4.05
CA GLY A 53 -11.27 -20.68 -2.71
C GLY A 53 -9.74 -20.79 -2.65
N GLY A 54 -9.21 -21.03 -1.46
CA GLY A 54 -7.77 -21.22 -1.23
C GLY A 54 -6.97 -19.95 -0.92
N ILE A 55 -7.61 -18.79 -0.82
CA ILE A 55 -6.95 -17.51 -0.50
C ILE A 55 -6.28 -17.58 0.87
N SER A 56 -7.01 -18.02 1.91
CA SER A 56 -6.50 -18.10 3.29
C SER A 56 -5.34 -19.08 3.45
N ASP A 57 -5.16 -19.99 2.49
CA ASP A 57 -4.06 -20.96 2.49
C ASP A 57 -2.80 -20.45 1.81
N GLN A 58 -2.86 -19.31 1.15
CA GLN A 58 -1.71 -18.72 0.47
C GLN A 58 -0.62 -18.33 1.48
N PRO A 59 0.66 -18.66 1.19
CA PRO A 59 1.77 -18.36 2.11
C PRO A 59 1.86 -16.89 2.48
N PHE A 60 1.64 -15.97 1.52
CA PHE A 60 1.70 -14.53 1.77
C PHE A 60 0.55 -14.04 2.68
N VAL A 61 -0.64 -14.66 2.60
CA VAL A 61 -1.75 -14.33 3.51
C VAL A 61 -1.40 -14.73 4.93
N LYS A 62 -0.90 -15.95 5.12
CA LYS A 62 -0.48 -16.46 6.44
C LYS A 62 0.65 -15.62 7.04
N GLU A 63 1.60 -15.19 6.20
CA GLU A 63 2.70 -14.33 6.64
C GLU A 63 2.20 -12.96 7.11
N TRP A 64 1.31 -12.30 6.36
CA TRP A 64 0.72 -11.04 6.78
C TRP A 64 -0.13 -11.17 8.04
N GLN A 65 -0.88 -12.24 8.20
CA GLN A 65 -1.62 -12.55 9.44
C GLN A 65 -0.66 -12.67 10.64
N GLN A 66 0.48 -13.32 10.44
CA GLN A 66 1.52 -13.44 11.47
C GLN A 66 2.14 -12.08 11.82
N VAL A 67 2.49 -11.26 10.82
CA VAL A 67 3.01 -9.90 11.02
C VAL A 67 2.01 -9.06 11.82
N PHE A 68 0.74 -9.10 11.47
CA PHE A 68 -0.30 -8.35 12.18
C PHE A 68 -0.45 -8.79 13.63
N LYS A 69 -0.42 -10.10 13.89
CA LYS A 69 -0.45 -10.65 15.25
C LYS A 69 0.78 -10.24 16.07
N GLN A 70 1.95 -10.16 15.44
CA GLN A 70 3.18 -9.69 16.10
C GLN A 70 3.09 -8.20 16.43
N LEU A 71 2.59 -7.38 15.53
CA LEU A 71 2.41 -5.95 15.76
C LEU A 71 1.38 -5.67 16.85
N HIS A 72 0.29 -6.44 16.87
CA HIS A 72 -0.80 -6.26 17.82
C HIS A 72 -1.26 -7.61 18.39
N PRO A 73 -0.67 -8.09 19.52
CA PRO A 73 -0.94 -9.41 20.06
C PRO A 73 -2.39 -9.69 20.47
N SER A 74 -3.16 -8.65 20.77
CA SER A 74 -4.60 -8.76 21.06
C SER A 74 -5.47 -8.80 19.80
N PHE A 75 -4.85 -8.76 18.62
CA PHE A 75 -5.54 -8.84 17.35
C PHE A 75 -6.04 -10.28 17.15
N GLU A 76 -7.34 -10.49 17.31
CA GLU A 76 -7.98 -11.73 16.90
C GLU A 76 -7.95 -11.80 15.38
N ALA A 77 -7.66 -13.00 14.84
CA ALA A 77 -7.43 -13.27 13.43
C ALA A 77 -8.44 -12.56 12.52
N GLN A 78 -8.13 -11.34 12.14
CA GLN A 78 -8.91 -10.59 11.17
C GLN A 78 -8.33 -10.83 9.76
N ILE A 79 -9.18 -10.65 8.78
CA ILE A 79 -8.82 -10.70 7.37
C ILE A 79 -7.88 -9.52 7.08
N THR A 80 -6.70 -9.79 6.55
CA THR A 80 -5.77 -8.73 6.17
C THR A 80 -6.31 -7.91 4.99
N PRO A 81 -5.91 -6.63 4.82
CA PRO A 81 -6.43 -5.81 3.72
C PRO A 81 -6.24 -6.45 2.34
N VAL A 82 -5.08 -7.06 2.08
CA VAL A 82 -4.82 -7.75 0.80
C VAL A 82 -5.72 -8.98 0.65
N GLU A 83 -5.88 -9.78 1.71
CA GLU A 83 -6.80 -10.93 1.73
C GLU A 83 -8.24 -10.49 1.48
N GLN A 84 -8.68 -9.40 2.11
CA GLN A 84 -10.02 -8.86 1.92
C GLN A 84 -10.30 -8.50 0.45
N VAL A 85 -9.36 -7.84 -0.21
CA VAL A 85 -9.49 -7.49 -1.62
C VAL A 85 -9.54 -8.74 -2.50
N LEU A 86 -8.71 -9.74 -2.23
CA LEU A 86 -8.75 -11.01 -2.97
C LEU A 86 -10.07 -11.76 -2.77
N LEU A 87 -10.65 -11.73 -1.55
CA LEU A 87 -11.98 -12.31 -1.29
C LEU A 87 -13.10 -11.61 -2.06
N LEU A 88 -13.02 -10.29 -2.23
CA LEU A 88 -13.95 -9.54 -3.07
C LEU A 88 -13.80 -9.94 -4.54
N ILE A 89 -12.56 -9.97 -5.04
CA ILE A 89 -12.25 -10.37 -6.42
C ILE A 89 -12.72 -11.80 -6.71
N SER A 90 -12.54 -12.75 -5.78
CA SER A 90 -12.99 -14.14 -5.93
C SER A 90 -14.51 -14.28 -6.05
N ARG A 91 -15.27 -13.24 -5.71
CA ARG A 91 -16.72 -13.12 -5.87
C ARG A 91 -17.11 -12.22 -7.04
N GLU A 92 -16.19 -11.94 -7.95
CA GLU A 92 -16.37 -11.05 -9.10
C GLU A 92 -16.68 -9.58 -8.72
N GLN A 93 -16.34 -9.20 -7.49
CA GLN A 93 -16.43 -7.82 -7.01
C GLN A 93 -15.09 -7.12 -7.24
N PHE A 94 -14.91 -6.62 -8.45
CA PHE A 94 -13.64 -5.99 -8.87
C PHE A 94 -13.51 -4.55 -8.37
N ILE A 95 -12.27 -4.14 -8.11
CA ILE A 95 -11.95 -2.74 -7.83
C ILE A 95 -12.25 -1.92 -9.08
N GLU A 96 -13.09 -0.91 -8.93
CA GLU A 96 -13.36 0.05 -10.00
C GLU A 96 -12.20 1.04 -10.15
N SER A 97 -11.96 1.47 -11.38
CA SER A 97 -10.97 2.51 -11.68
C SER A 97 -11.39 3.82 -11.03
N LYS A 98 -10.48 4.43 -10.28
CA LYS A 98 -10.71 5.70 -9.59
C LYS A 98 -9.97 6.87 -10.25
N ASP A 99 -8.66 6.83 -10.20
CA ASP A 99 -7.74 7.77 -10.83
C ASP A 99 -6.39 7.09 -11.08
N SER A 100 -5.52 7.77 -11.81
CA SER A 100 -4.25 7.19 -12.23
C SER A 100 -3.33 6.80 -11.07
N ALA A 101 -3.33 7.54 -9.96
CA ALA A 101 -2.49 7.25 -8.82
C ALA A 101 -2.99 6.03 -8.03
N HIS A 102 -4.31 5.96 -7.77
CA HIS A 102 -4.89 4.80 -7.10
C HIS A 102 -4.80 3.54 -7.96
N ASP A 103 -5.09 3.63 -9.25
CA ASP A 103 -5.09 2.46 -10.12
C ASP A 103 -3.69 1.89 -10.33
N THR A 104 -2.65 2.74 -10.45
CA THR A 104 -1.25 2.29 -10.48
C THR A 104 -0.90 1.58 -9.18
N THR A 105 -1.26 2.18 -8.05
CA THR A 105 -1.02 1.61 -6.71
C THR A 105 -1.74 0.28 -6.53
N ASN A 106 -3.02 0.20 -6.87
CA ASN A 106 -3.81 -1.03 -6.78
C ASN A 106 -3.25 -2.14 -7.67
N PHE A 107 -2.80 -1.81 -8.89
CA PHE A 107 -2.20 -2.79 -9.78
C PHE A 107 -0.95 -3.43 -9.16
N PHE A 108 -0.03 -2.63 -8.60
CA PHE A 108 1.17 -3.17 -7.95
C PHE A 108 0.84 -3.90 -6.65
N SER A 109 -0.07 -3.38 -5.84
CA SER A 109 -0.53 -4.02 -4.61
C SER A 109 -1.09 -5.42 -4.87
N LEU A 110 -1.97 -5.56 -5.86
CA LEU A 110 -2.52 -6.86 -6.25
C LEU A 110 -1.46 -7.79 -6.86
N LYS A 111 -0.64 -7.28 -7.77
CA LYS A 111 0.38 -8.07 -8.47
C LYS A 111 1.39 -8.70 -7.52
N TYR A 112 1.77 -7.99 -6.47
CA TYR A 112 2.81 -8.43 -5.53
C TYR A 112 2.25 -8.83 -4.16
N SER A 113 0.94 -8.72 -3.96
CA SER A 113 0.27 -9.02 -2.69
C SER A 113 0.85 -8.22 -1.52
N LEU A 114 1.10 -6.93 -1.75
CA LEU A 114 1.70 -6.02 -0.79
C LEU A 114 0.73 -4.88 -0.43
N PRO A 115 0.70 -4.46 0.84
CA PRO A 115 0.05 -3.21 1.23
C PRO A 115 0.81 -2.02 0.63
N ILE A 116 0.14 -1.28 -0.24
CA ILE A 116 0.66 -0.06 -0.84
C ILE A 116 -0.43 1.01 -0.72
N MET A 117 -0.12 2.14 -0.10
CA MET A 117 -1.05 3.24 0.11
C MET A 117 -0.50 4.55 -0.43
N VAL A 118 -1.40 5.45 -0.82
CA VAL A 118 -1.05 6.77 -1.36
C VAL A 118 -1.79 7.88 -0.63
N TYR A 119 -1.09 8.99 -0.40
CA TYR A 119 -1.58 10.17 0.28
C TYR A 119 -1.07 11.44 -0.41
N ASP A 120 -1.86 12.51 -0.34
CA ASP A 120 -1.43 13.84 -0.79
C ASP A 120 -0.39 14.41 0.18
N ALA A 121 0.88 14.35 -0.20
CA ALA A 121 1.99 14.82 0.63
C ALA A 121 1.96 16.34 0.84
N GLY A 122 1.35 17.10 -0.06
CA GLY A 122 1.16 18.55 0.08
C GLY A 122 0.22 18.94 1.22
N ARG A 123 -0.58 17.99 1.73
CA ARG A 123 -1.49 18.17 2.86
C ARG A 123 -0.94 17.67 4.19
N LEU A 124 0.24 17.03 4.17
CA LEU A 124 0.87 16.46 5.37
C LEU A 124 1.80 17.48 6.03
N HIS A 125 1.82 17.49 7.36
CA HIS A 125 2.63 18.37 8.19
C HIS A 125 3.67 17.54 8.96
N ALA A 126 4.94 17.68 8.58
CA ALA A 126 6.04 16.94 9.21
C ALA A 126 6.14 17.20 10.73
N PRO A 127 6.62 16.23 11.53
CA PRO A 127 7.05 14.90 11.11
C PRO A 127 5.88 13.94 10.85
N VAL A 128 6.01 13.08 9.85
CA VAL A 128 5.13 11.94 9.64
C VAL A 128 5.62 10.76 10.47
N ARG A 129 4.72 10.08 11.16
CA ARG A 129 5.04 8.93 12.01
C ARG A 129 4.20 7.72 11.63
N LEU A 130 4.89 6.59 11.46
CA LEU A 130 4.26 5.28 11.32
C LEU A 130 4.41 4.57 12.66
N SER A 131 3.31 4.30 13.34
CA SER A 131 3.28 3.72 14.68
C SER A 131 2.32 2.54 14.73
N VAL A 132 2.44 1.71 15.77
CA VAL A 132 1.44 0.68 16.04
C VAL A 132 0.13 1.37 16.42
N GLY A 133 -0.94 0.99 15.74
CA GLY A 133 -2.25 1.57 15.96
C GLY A 133 -2.91 1.10 17.25
N GLU A 134 -4.03 1.72 17.59
CA GLU A 134 -4.86 1.32 18.74
C GLU A 134 -6.03 0.45 18.26
N LYS A 135 -6.43 -0.53 19.06
CA LYS A 135 -7.59 -1.43 18.86
C LYS A 135 -7.53 -2.16 17.50
N GLU A 136 -8.36 -1.73 16.56
CA GLU A 136 -8.54 -2.40 15.25
C GLU A 136 -7.52 -1.95 14.20
N ASN A 137 -6.79 -0.88 14.46
CA ASN A 137 -5.77 -0.37 13.55
C ASN A 137 -4.42 -0.99 13.84
N ILE A 138 -3.92 -1.80 12.90
CA ILE A 138 -2.60 -2.47 13.04
C ILE A 138 -1.47 -1.45 13.03
N LEU A 139 -1.47 -0.56 12.07
CA LEU A 139 -0.58 0.59 12.00
C LEU A 139 -1.39 1.85 11.79
N ALA A 140 -0.95 2.93 12.40
CA ALA A 140 -1.48 4.27 12.23
C ALA A 140 -0.41 5.17 11.62
N PHE A 141 -0.79 5.94 10.62
CA PHE A 141 0.05 6.96 9.98
C PHE A 141 -0.45 8.32 10.41
N SER A 142 0.40 9.08 11.08
CA SER A 142 0.05 10.37 11.66
C SER A 142 1.02 11.47 11.26
N ASP A 143 0.53 12.70 11.30
CA ASP A 143 1.31 13.92 11.17
C ASP A 143 0.97 14.86 12.36
N GLN A 144 1.32 16.14 12.30
CA GLN A 144 1.00 17.10 13.35
C GLN A 144 -0.50 17.32 13.57
N ASN A 145 -1.33 17.02 12.56
CA ASN A 145 -2.78 17.18 12.62
C ASN A 145 -3.52 15.93 13.11
N GLY A 146 -2.80 14.84 13.36
CA GLY A 146 -3.33 13.57 13.83
C GLY A 146 -3.20 12.44 12.81
N VAL A 147 -3.99 11.38 12.99
CA VAL A 147 -3.96 10.21 12.10
C VAL A 147 -4.55 10.55 10.74
N PHE A 148 -3.76 10.35 9.67
CA PHE A 148 -4.21 10.57 8.31
C PHE A 148 -4.44 9.26 7.54
N GLY A 149 -3.93 8.14 7.99
CA GLY A 149 -4.04 6.87 7.30
C GLY A 149 -3.72 5.65 8.15
N ASP A 150 -3.96 4.49 7.58
CA ASP A 150 -3.66 3.17 8.16
C ASP A 150 -3.51 2.11 7.06
N PHE A 151 -3.37 0.83 7.44
CA PHE A 151 -3.32 -0.28 6.49
C PHE A 151 -4.62 -0.56 5.73
N THR A 152 -5.76 -0.04 6.17
CA THR A 152 -7.04 -0.22 5.46
C THR A 152 -7.21 0.73 4.29
N GLY A 153 -6.28 1.67 4.12
CA GLY A 153 -6.36 2.73 3.12
C GLY A 153 -7.22 3.91 3.58
N LEU A 154 -7.53 3.99 4.89
CA LEU A 154 -8.17 5.17 5.45
C LEU A 154 -7.36 6.42 5.09
N THR A 155 -8.04 7.46 4.67
CA THR A 155 -7.44 8.77 4.43
C THR A 155 -8.35 9.86 5.00
N ASN A 156 -7.87 10.52 6.06
CA ASN A 156 -8.65 11.58 6.72
C ASN A 156 -8.44 12.95 6.03
N HIS A 157 -7.25 13.55 6.23
CA HIS A 157 -7.00 14.92 5.75
C HIS A 157 -5.99 14.99 4.58
N ALA A 158 -5.52 13.85 4.09
CA ALA A 158 -4.56 13.76 2.99
C ALA A 158 -5.04 12.91 1.79
N PRO A 159 -6.30 13.02 1.33
CA PRO A 159 -6.77 12.26 0.19
C PRO A 159 -6.10 12.74 -1.10
N VAL A 160 -5.70 11.79 -1.96
CA VAL A 160 -5.24 12.09 -3.31
C VAL A 160 -6.43 12.57 -4.16
N THR A 161 -6.23 13.68 -4.85
CA THR A 161 -7.22 14.34 -5.73
C THR A 161 -6.55 14.78 -7.03
N PRO A 162 -7.30 15.21 -8.05
CA PRO A 162 -6.70 15.78 -9.26
C PRO A 162 -5.79 16.99 -9.02
N ASP A 163 -5.94 17.67 -7.88
CA ASP A 163 -5.10 18.81 -7.50
C ASP A 163 -3.79 18.42 -6.82
N THR A 164 -3.60 17.13 -6.50
CA THR A 164 -2.39 16.62 -5.86
C THR A 164 -1.18 16.80 -6.76
N LYS A 165 -0.15 17.48 -6.26
CA LYS A 165 1.13 17.73 -6.95
C LYS A 165 2.32 17.06 -6.28
N GLN A 166 2.16 16.68 -5.02
CA GLN A 166 3.13 15.93 -4.24
C GLN A 166 2.42 14.73 -3.62
N LEU A 167 3.01 13.56 -3.75
CA LEU A 167 2.38 12.33 -3.28
C LEU A 167 3.36 11.51 -2.45
N LEU A 168 2.88 11.02 -1.31
CA LEU A 168 3.54 10.02 -0.49
C LEU A 168 2.94 8.66 -0.83
N GLN A 169 3.79 7.71 -1.23
CA GLN A 169 3.42 6.31 -1.38
C GLN A 169 4.18 5.48 -0.35
N LEU A 170 3.46 4.74 0.48
CA LEU A 170 4.01 3.84 1.47
C LEU A 170 3.89 2.40 0.97
N VAL A 171 5.00 1.67 0.97
CA VAL A 171 5.09 0.28 0.53
C VAL A 171 5.62 -0.57 1.67
N PHE A 172 4.89 -1.62 2.06
CA PHE A 172 5.30 -2.54 3.11
C PHE A 172 5.66 -3.90 2.54
N PHE A 173 6.77 -4.45 3.01
CA PHE A 173 7.30 -5.73 2.58
C PHE A 173 7.35 -6.69 3.77
N PRO A 174 6.80 -7.90 3.65
CA PRO A 174 6.86 -8.90 4.70
C PRO A 174 8.28 -9.44 4.84
N PRO A 175 8.63 -10.12 5.97
CA PRO A 175 9.98 -10.61 6.24
C PRO A 175 10.57 -11.51 5.16
N SER A 176 9.75 -12.31 4.48
CA SER A 176 10.20 -13.21 3.39
C SER A 176 10.54 -12.47 2.09
N PHE A 177 10.15 -11.20 1.97
CA PHE A 177 10.37 -10.45 0.74
C PHE A 177 11.81 -9.92 0.68
N GLU A 178 12.62 -10.52 -0.20
CA GLU A 178 14.03 -10.19 -0.32
C GLU A 178 14.25 -8.74 -0.74
N LYS A 179 15.24 -8.07 -0.11
CA LYS A 179 15.53 -6.64 -0.33
C LYS A 179 15.85 -6.33 -1.80
N ASP A 180 16.57 -7.20 -2.50
CA ASP A 180 16.88 -7.00 -3.92
C ASP A 180 15.61 -7.06 -4.79
N LYS A 181 14.67 -7.94 -4.47
CA LYS A 181 13.36 -7.99 -5.14
C LYS A 181 12.54 -6.74 -4.82
N ALA A 182 12.59 -6.28 -3.57
CA ALA A 182 11.92 -5.04 -3.16
C ALA A 182 12.47 -3.81 -3.91
N ASN A 183 13.80 -3.70 -4.06
CA ASN A 183 14.41 -2.63 -4.86
C ASN A 183 13.94 -2.67 -6.32
N LYS A 184 13.94 -3.84 -6.98
CA LYS A 184 13.46 -4.00 -8.35
C LYS A 184 11.98 -3.65 -8.50
N LEU A 185 11.18 -4.00 -7.49
CA LEU A 185 9.76 -3.63 -7.45
C LEU A 185 9.61 -2.11 -7.36
N LEU A 186 10.32 -1.46 -6.45
CA LEU A 186 10.28 -0.01 -6.30
C LEU A 186 10.72 0.71 -7.58
N GLU A 187 11.78 0.24 -8.25
CA GLU A 187 12.21 0.76 -9.56
C GLU A 187 11.10 0.64 -10.61
N SER A 188 10.43 -0.52 -10.67
CA SER A 188 9.34 -0.75 -11.63
C SER A 188 8.11 0.11 -11.32
N LEU A 189 7.78 0.23 -10.04
CA LEU A 189 6.66 1.03 -9.55
C LEU A 189 6.89 2.52 -9.84
N THR A 190 8.03 3.06 -9.44
CA THR A 190 8.36 4.48 -9.61
C THR A 190 8.48 4.85 -11.09
N LYS A 191 9.09 3.99 -11.90
CA LYS A 191 9.19 4.19 -13.35
C LYS A 191 7.80 4.26 -14.00
N MET A 192 6.90 3.31 -13.67
CA MET A 192 5.55 3.34 -14.22
C MET A 192 4.76 4.55 -13.71
N PHE A 193 4.95 4.90 -12.45
CA PHE A 193 4.28 6.05 -11.85
C PHE A 193 4.69 7.35 -12.54
N GLU A 194 6.00 7.60 -12.75
CA GLU A 194 6.51 8.77 -13.47
C GLU A 194 6.09 8.80 -14.94
N GLN A 195 6.04 7.65 -15.62
CA GLN A 195 5.57 7.57 -17.00
C GLN A 195 4.12 8.04 -17.15
N ILE A 196 3.29 7.80 -16.15
CA ILE A 196 1.86 8.16 -16.16
C ILE A 196 1.64 9.59 -15.66
N HIS A 197 2.36 10.01 -14.61
CA HIS A 197 2.08 11.25 -13.89
C HIS A 197 3.11 12.35 -14.13
N GLY A 198 4.24 12.04 -14.77
CA GLY A 198 5.37 12.96 -14.83
C GLY A 198 6.06 13.14 -13.47
N GLY A 199 6.75 14.26 -13.33
CA GLY A 199 7.45 14.62 -12.09
C GLY A 199 8.73 13.85 -11.84
N SER A 200 9.10 13.78 -10.58
CA SER A 200 10.28 13.06 -10.08
C SER A 200 9.97 12.37 -8.77
N HIS A 201 10.81 11.42 -8.35
CA HIS A 201 10.62 10.71 -7.09
C HIS A 201 11.90 10.63 -6.27
N THR A 202 11.73 10.38 -4.99
CA THR A 202 12.79 10.00 -4.05
C THR A 202 12.30 8.81 -3.22
N VAL A 203 13.15 7.78 -3.08
CA VAL A 203 12.85 6.59 -2.27
C VAL A 203 13.61 6.66 -0.96
N HIS A 204 12.90 6.47 0.15
CA HIS A 204 13.44 6.37 1.49
C HIS A 204 13.08 5.02 2.10
N TRP A 205 14.08 4.21 2.46
CA TRP A 205 13.84 3.05 3.30
C TRP A 205 13.62 3.50 4.73
N LEU A 206 12.53 3.05 5.33
CA LEU A 206 12.18 3.35 6.73
C LEU A 206 12.75 2.24 7.61
N THR A 207 13.65 2.62 8.51
CA THR A 207 14.38 1.72 9.43
C THR A 207 14.16 2.13 10.88
#